data_634fda7899eba0a42fde7e0f87d74ae6
#
_entry.id   634fda7899eba0a42fde7e0f87d74ae6
#
_cell.length_a   1.000
_cell.length_b   1.000
_cell.length_c   1.000
_cell.angle_alpha   90.00
_cell.angle_beta   90.00
_cell.angle_gamma   90.00
#
_symmetry.space_group_name_H-M   'P 1'
#
loop_
_entity.id
_entity.type
_entity.pdbx_description
1 polymer ?
#
loop_
_entity_poly.entity_id
_entity_poly.type
_entity_poly.pdbx_seq_one_letter_code
_entity_poly.pdbx_strand_id
1 'polypeptide(L)' 'MNTPPQNSAEMPDYLKARKLHLNGIVTLMGDMKKLNARTNKDIKVETLTIDAIKAEIHFIDLQLKRNDG' A
#
# COMPACT_ATOMS: atom_id res chain seq x y z
N MET A 1 -25.11 -13.36 -2.10
CA MET A 1 -24.42 -13.20 -1.33
C MET A 1 -24.50 -12.09 -0.70
N ASN A 2 -24.29 -11.92 0.11
CA ASN A 2 -24.36 -10.90 0.69
C ASN A 2 -23.21 -10.31 0.95
N THR A 3 -23.03 -9.25 0.53
CA THR A 3 -21.98 -8.49 0.86
C THR A 3 -22.12 -8.12 2.21
N PRO A 4 -21.14 -8.29 2.93
CA PRO A 4 -21.20 -7.89 4.28
C PRO A 4 -21.46 -6.43 4.35
N PRO A 5 -22.22 -6.05 5.24
CA PRO A 5 -22.41 -4.65 5.41
C PRO A 5 -21.11 -4.05 5.77
N GLN A 6 -20.91 -2.91 5.33
CA GLN A 6 -19.71 -2.27 5.59
C GLN A 6 -19.79 -1.65 6.91
N ASN A 7 -19.64 -2.38 7.94
CA ASN A 7 -19.71 -1.76 9.22
C ASN A 7 -18.36 -1.25 9.59
N SER A 8 -18.32 -0.32 10.49
CA SER A 8 -17.08 0.36 10.83
C SER A 8 -16.08 -0.52 11.54
N ALA A 9 -16.54 -1.63 12.11
CA ALA A 9 -15.60 -2.51 12.79
C ALA A 9 -14.74 -3.28 11.81
N GLU A 10 -15.32 -3.64 10.65
CA GLU A 10 -14.57 -4.40 9.66
C GLU A 10 -13.73 -3.54 8.75
N MET A 11 -14.18 -2.33 8.49
CA MET A 11 -13.45 -1.47 7.58
C MET A 11 -12.05 -1.12 8.09
N PRO A 12 -11.88 -0.73 9.37
CA PRO A 12 -10.53 -0.45 9.85
C PRO A 12 -9.63 -1.68 9.77
N ASP A 13 -10.16 -2.87 10.05
CA ASP A 13 -9.35 -4.08 9.97
C ASP A 13 -8.90 -4.34 8.54
N TYR A 14 -9.80 -4.16 7.58
CA TYR A 14 -9.46 -4.33 6.19
C TYR A 14 -8.37 -3.32 5.78
N LEU A 15 -8.52 -2.07 6.19
CA LEU A 15 -7.55 -1.04 5.81
C LEU A 15 -6.19 -1.31 6.43
N LYS A 16 -6.16 -1.79 7.68
CA LYS A 16 -4.89 -2.11 8.30
C LYS A 16 -4.20 -3.27 7.60
N ALA A 17 -4.97 -4.29 7.22
CA ALA A 17 -4.40 -5.42 6.49
C ALA A 17 -3.88 -4.97 5.14
N ARG A 18 -4.62 -4.12 4.45
CA ARG A 18 -4.21 -3.61 3.15
C ARG A 18 -2.93 -2.79 3.28
N LYS A 19 -2.87 -1.95 4.32
CA LYS A 19 -1.68 -1.14 4.55
C LYS A 19 -0.46 -2.01 4.80
N LEU A 20 -0.61 -3.05 5.61
CA LEU A 20 0.49 -3.94 5.90
C LEU A 20 0.98 -4.63 4.63
N HIS A 21 0.05 -5.07 3.79
CA HIS A 21 0.39 -5.70 2.53
C HIS A 21 1.15 -4.73 1.62
N LEU A 22 0.67 -3.49 1.52
CA LEU A 22 1.32 -2.50 0.68
C LEU A 22 2.70 -2.13 1.19
N ASN A 23 2.85 -2.02 2.51
CA ASN A 23 4.17 -1.75 3.09
C ASN A 23 5.14 -2.90 2.79
N GLY A 24 4.64 -4.13 2.80
CA GLY A 24 5.46 -5.28 2.43
C GLY A 24 5.94 -5.19 1.00
N ILE A 25 5.07 -4.76 0.10
CA ILE A 25 5.45 -4.62 -1.30
C ILE A 25 6.53 -3.54 -1.45
N VAL A 26 6.37 -2.41 -0.77
CA VAL A 26 7.35 -1.34 -0.85
C VAL A 26 8.70 -1.81 -0.33
N THR A 27 8.71 -2.55 0.77
CA THR A 27 9.94 -3.08 1.34
C THR A 27 10.60 -4.04 0.35
N LEU A 28 9.82 -4.92 -0.24
CA LEU A 28 10.35 -5.88 -1.20
C LEU A 28 10.95 -5.17 -2.40
N MET A 29 10.26 -4.16 -2.91
CA MET A 29 10.77 -3.41 -4.05
C MET A 29 12.02 -2.65 -3.70
N GLY A 30 12.12 -2.15 -2.47
CA GLY A 30 13.34 -1.51 -2.01
C GLY A 30 14.51 -2.46 -1.98
N ASP A 31 14.27 -3.71 -1.56
CA ASP A 31 15.31 -4.72 -1.57
C ASP A 31 15.73 -5.07 -2.99
N MET A 32 14.77 -5.11 -3.91
CA MET A 32 15.09 -5.40 -5.30
C MET A 32 15.95 -4.32 -5.94
N LYS A 33 15.83 -3.11 -5.45
CA LYS A 33 16.67 -2.03 -5.98
C LYS A 33 18.14 -2.24 -5.70
N LYS A 34 18.47 -3.06 -4.73
CA LYS A 34 19.87 -3.34 -4.40
C LYS A 34 20.49 -4.32 -5.35
N LEU A 35 19.67 -4.96 -6.19
CA LEU A 35 20.22 -5.90 -7.15
C LEU A 35 20.88 -5.13 -8.28
N ASN A 36 21.88 -5.74 -8.86
CA ASN A 36 22.60 -5.10 -9.96
C ASN A 36 21.89 -5.27 -11.27
N ALA A 37 22.39 -4.62 -12.27
CA ALA A 37 21.94 -4.81 -13.64
C ALA A 37 20.52 -4.34 -13.89
N ARG A 38 20.20 -3.20 -13.37
CA ARG A 38 18.91 -2.61 -13.62
C ARG A 38 19.03 -1.49 -14.61
N THR A 39 18.10 -1.42 -15.54
CA THR A 39 18.12 -0.36 -16.53
C THR A 39 17.47 0.88 -15.96
N ASN A 40 17.72 2.02 -16.61
CA ASN A 40 17.07 3.26 -16.19
C ASN A 40 15.56 3.16 -16.31
N LYS A 41 15.08 2.43 -17.30
CA LYS A 41 13.66 2.24 -17.49
C LYS A 41 13.05 1.46 -16.32
N ASP A 42 13.76 0.42 -15.87
CA ASP A 42 13.29 -0.38 -14.74
C ASP A 42 13.20 0.46 -13.48
N ILE A 43 14.21 1.29 -13.24
CA ILE A 43 14.21 2.16 -12.07
C ILE A 43 13.06 3.15 -12.12
N LYS A 44 12.79 3.69 -13.31
CA LYS A 44 11.72 4.66 -13.45
C LYS A 44 10.36 4.03 -13.19
N VAL A 45 10.13 2.84 -13.74
CA VAL A 45 8.87 2.14 -13.54
C VAL A 45 8.69 1.81 -12.06
N GLU A 46 9.76 1.38 -11.40
CA GLU A 46 9.67 1.07 -9.99
C GLU A 46 9.35 2.30 -9.15
N THR A 47 9.98 3.41 -9.48
CA THR A 47 9.74 4.64 -8.73
C THR A 47 8.28 5.04 -8.86
N LEU A 48 7.72 4.96 -10.05
CA LEU A 48 6.32 5.29 -10.26
C LEU A 48 5.41 4.34 -9.49
N THR A 49 5.75 3.06 -9.48
CA THR A 49 4.96 2.06 -8.77
C THR A 49 5.01 2.32 -7.27
N ILE A 50 6.20 2.58 -6.74
CA ILE A 50 6.35 2.85 -5.31
C ILE A 50 5.58 4.10 -4.92
N ASP A 51 5.65 5.14 -5.75
CA ASP A 51 4.93 6.38 -5.47
C ASP A 51 3.43 6.14 -5.44
N ALA A 52 2.91 5.33 -6.34
CA ALA A 52 1.49 5.02 -6.37
C ALA A 52 1.08 4.25 -5.12
N ILE A 53 1.92 3.29 -4.70
CA ILE A 53 1.63 2.50 -3.51
C ILE A 53 1.67 3.38 -2.26
N LYS A 54 2.65 4.27 -2.19
CA LYS A 54 2.76 5.16 -1.04
C LYS A 54 1.56 6.11 -0.97
N ALA A 55 1.06 6.54 -2.13
CA ALA A 55 -0.12 7.38 -2.17
C ALA A 55 -1.33 6.63 -1.64
N GLU A 56 -1.45 5.36 -1.97
CA GLU A 56 -2.56 4.56 -1.46
C GLU A 56 -2.42 4.35 0.05
N ILE A 57 -1.22 4.12 0.54
CA ILE A 57 -0.98 3.97 1.97
C ILE A 57 -1.38 5.25 2.70
N HIS A 58 -1.01 6.38 2.13
CA HIS A 58 -1.36 7.67 2.72
C HIS A 58 -2.88 7.84 2.79
N PHE A 59 -3.57 7.45 1.72
CA PHE A 59 -5.02 7.52 1.69
C PHE A 59 -5.63 6.61 2.76
N ILE A 60 -5.07 5.42 2.92
CA ILE A 60 -5.54 4.47 3.93
C ILE A 60 -5.33 5.07 5.33
N ASP A 61 -4.17 5.68 5.57
CA ASP A 61 -3.92 6.31 6.87
C ASP A 61 -4.94 7.39 7.18
N LEU A 62 -5.30 8.18 6.16
CA LEU A 62 -6.32 9.20 6.35
C LEU A 62 -7.66 8.58 6.69
N GLN A 63 -8.01 7.48 6.03
CA GLN A 63 -9.26 6.81 6.30
C GLN A 63 -9.29 6.22 7.71
N LEU A 64 -8.19 5.62 8.13
CA LEU A 64 -8.11 5.06 9.47
C LEU A 64 -8.23 6.15 10.52
N LYS A 65 -7.60 7.29 10.27
CA LYS A 65 -7.66 8.40 11.19
C LYS A 65 -9.08 8.93 11.31
N ARG A 66 -9.80 9.00 10.21
CA ARG A 66 -11.17 9.48 10.22
C ARG A 66 -12.08 8.51 10.95
N ASN A 67 -11.83 7.22 10.79
CA ASN A 67 -12.65 6.22 11.44
C ASN A 67 -12.42 6.16 12.94
N ASP A 68 -11.23 6.56 13.37
CA ASP A 68 -10.94 6.54 14.78
C ASP A 68 -11.49 7.78 15.48
N GLY A 69 -11.77 8.79 14.76
CA GLY A 69 -12.27 10.02 15.32
C GLY A 69 -13.74 10.01 15.42
#